data_89f814fcfbd86eb7bf0016ba83fccfdc
#
_entry.id   89f814fcfbd86eb7bf0016ba83fccfdc
#
_cell.length_a   1.000
_cell.length_b   1.000
_cell.length_c   1.000
_cell.angle_alpha   90.00
_cell.angle_beta   90.00
_cell.angle_gamma   90.00
#
_symmetry.space_group_name_H-M   'P 1'
#
loop_
_entity.id
_entity.type
_entity.pdbx_description
1 polymer ?
#
loop_
_entity_poly.entity_id
_entity_poly.type
_entity_poly.pdbx_seq_one_letter_code
_entity_poly.pdbx_strand_id
1 'polypeptide(L)' 'GRLEPDRQKLVLLAYYNGWSREQLAAKFETPVNTVKTWLRRSMMEIRECLGL' A
#
# COMPACT_ATOMS: atom_id res chain seq x y z
N GLY A 1 -2.30 5.48 13.63
CA GLY A 1 -1.22 5.14 12.79
C GLY A 1 -0.97 6.17 11.72
N ARG A 2 0.26 6.39 11.47
CA ARG A 2 0.67 7.30 10.42
C ARG A 2 1.32 6.52 9.30
N LEU A 3 0.76 6.64 8.11
CA LEU A 3 1.36 6.06 6.94
C LEU A 3 2.44 7.00 6.43
N GLU A 4 3.56 6.42 6.05
CA GLU A 4 4.60 7.20 5.40
C GLU A 4 4.09 7.70 4.05
N PRO A 5 4.56 8.86 3.56
CA PRO A 5 4.10 9.40 2.28
C PRO A 5 4.19 8.42 1.12
N ASP A 6 5.28 7.65 1.05
CA ASP A 6 5.45 6.65 0.00
C ASP A 6 4.40 5.55 0.10
N ARG A 7 4.10 5.11 1.31
CA ARG A 7 3.09 4.08 1.52
C ARG A 7 1.70 4.59 1.19
N GLN A 8 1.43 5.85 1.50
CA GLN A 8 0.16 6.47 1.14
C GLN A 8 -0.03 6.50 -0.38
N LYS A 9 1.01 6.89 -1.11
CA LYS A 9 0.95 6.90 -2.57
C LYS A 9 0.74 5.49 -3.11
N LEU A 10 1.43 4.52 -2.54
CA LEU A 10 1.31 3.13 -2.96
C LEU A 10 -0.12 2.64 -2.79
N VAL A 11 -0.73 2.92 -1.64
CA VAL A 11 -2.11 2.53 -1.37
C VAL A 11 -3.07 3.22 -2.33
N LEU A 12 -2.88 4.51 -2.56
CA LEU A 12 -3.74 5.26 -3.46
C LEU A 12 -3.66 4.72 -4.89
N LEU A 13 -2.47 4.44 -5.36
CA LEU A 13 -2.30 3.89 -6.71
C LEU A 13 -2.93 2.51 -6.82
N ALA A 14 -2.81 1.70 -5.78
CA ALA A 14 -3.39 0.36 -5.79
C ALA A 14 -4.92 0.41 -5.81
N TYR A 15 -5.53 1.27 -5.01
CA TYR A 15 -6.98 1.28 -4.86
C TYR A 15 -7.70 2.22 -5.81
N TYR A 16 -7.13 3.37 -6.11
CA TYR A 16 -7.79 4.32 -6.99
C TYR A 16 -7.45 4.13 -8.46
N ASN A 17 -6.19 3.79 -8.74
CA ASN A 17 -5.75 3.63 -10.13
C ASN A 17 -5.68 2.18 -10.58
N GLY A 18 -5.89 1.24 -9.68
CA GLY A 18 -5.90 -0.18 -10.03
C GLY A 18 -4.55 -0.74 -10.42
N TRP A 19 -3.47 -0.18 -9.90
CA TRP A 19 -2.13 -0.68 -10.19
C TRP A 19 -1.92 -2.06 -9.58
N SER A 20 -1.26 -2.93 -10.33
CA SER A 20 -0.87 -4.24 -9.79
C SER A 20 0.32 -4.10 -8.85
N ARG A 21 0.53 -5.15 -8.03
CA ARG A 21 1.68 -5.17 -7.12
C ARG A 21 2.98 -5.06 -7.89
N GLU A 22 3.04 -5.70 -9.05
CA GLU A 22 4.24 -5.67 -9.88
C GLU A 22 4.50 -4.26 -10.39
N GLN A 23 3.47 -3.56 -10.81
CA GLN A 23 3.60 -2.18 -11.26
C GLN A 23 4.08 -1.28 -10.12
N LEU A 24 3.53 -1.47 -8.93
CA LEU A 24 3.94 -0.70 -7.76
C LEU A 24 5.40 -1.00 -7.39
N ALA A 25 5.78 -2.27 -7.45
CA ALA A 25 7.15 -2.66 -7.15
C ALA A 25 8.14 -1.98 -8.09
N ALA A 26 7.80 -1.92 -9.37
CA ALA A 26 8.64 -1.28 -10.35
C ALA A 26 8.73 0.23 -10.12
N LYS A 27 7.59 0.86 -9.84
CA LYS A 27 7.55 2.31 -9.64
C LYS A 27 8.35 2.74 -8.41
N PHE A 28 8.24 1.99 -7.32
CA PHE A 28 8.91 2.35 -6.06
C PHE A 28 10.24 1.64 -5.89
N GLU A 29 10.69 0.91 -6.92
CA GLU A 29 11.95 0.17 -6.88
C GLU A 29 12.05 -0.71 -5.64
N THR A 30 10.98 -1.44 -5.37
CA THR A 30 10.81 -2.24 -4.17
C THR A 30 10.42 -3.66 -4.56
N PRO A 31 10.89 -4.68 -3.82
CA PRO A 31 10.48 -6.05 -4.11
C PRO A 31 8.96 -6.23 -4.00
N VAL A 32 8.39 -7.08 -4.86
CA VAL A 32 6.96 -7.34 -4.86
C VAL A 32 6.50 -7.85 -3.48
N ASN A 33 7.30 -8.67 -2.83
CA ASN A 33 6.95 -9.18 -1.50
C ASN A 33 6.79 -8.05 -0.49
N THR A 34 7.64 -7.03 -0.58
CA THR A 34 7.52 -5.87 0.30
C THR A 34 6.26 -5.08 0.00
N VAL A 35 5.91 -4.93 -1.28
CA VAL A 35 4.68 -4.25 -1.68
C VAL A 35 3.47 -4.98 -1.10
N LYS A 36 3.45 -6.31 -1.19
CA LYS A 36 2.38 -7.11 -0.61
C LYS A 36 2.24 -6.84 0.89
N THR A 37 3.36 -6.82 1.60
CA THR A 37 3.38 -6.58 3.04
C THR A 37 2.83 -5.19 3.35
N TRP A 38 3.28 -4.19 2.60
CA TRP A 38 2.83 -2.81 2.81
C TRP A 38 1.32 -2.67 2.60
N LEU A 39 0.80 -3.25 1.53
CA LEU A 39 -0.63 -3.20 1.25
C LEU A 39 -1.42 -3.87 2.36
N ARG A 40 -0.96 -5.03 2.80
CA ARG A 40 -1.64 -5.76 3.87
C ARG A 40 -1.66 -4.97 5.17
N ARG A 41 -0.52 -4.40 5.55
CA ARG A 41 -0.43 -3.60 6.77
C ARG A 41 -1.29 -2.35 6.68
N SER A 42 -1.28 -1.69 5.53
CA SER A 42 -2.09 -0.50 5.32
C SER A 42 -3.58 -0.81 5.47
N MET A 43 -4.02 -1.95 4.93
CA MET A 43 -5.40 -2.38 5.09
C MET A 43 -5.76 -2.58 6.56
N MET A 44 -4.87 -3.23 7.31
CA MET A 44 -5.11 -3.47 8.73
C MET A 44 -5.19 -2.15 9.50
N GLU A 45 -4.29 -1.23 9.22
CA GLU A 45 -4.31 0.08 9.88
C GLU A 45 -5.60 0.85 9.58
N ILE A 46 -6.05 0.81 8.33
CA ILE A 46 -7.29 1.46 7.95
C ILE A 46 -8.46 0.85 8.69
N ARG A 47 -8.50 -0.48 8.80
CA ARG A 47 -9.57 -1.15 9.54
C ARG A 47 -9.58 -0.75 11.00
N GLU A 48 -8.43 -0.64 11.63
CA GLU A 48 -8.34 -0.21 13.02
C GLU A 48 -8.81 1.22 13.19
N CYS A 49 -8.43 2.11 12.26
CA CYS A 49 -8.86 3.50 12.30
C CYS A 49 -10.36 3.64 12.17
N LEU A 50 -11.00 2.77 11.38
CA LEU A 50 -12.44 2.79 11.19
C LEU A 50 -13.20 2.04 12.27
N GLY A 51 -12.49 1.37 13.16
CA GLY A 51 -13.13 0.61 14.23
C GLY A 51 -13.78 -0.67 13.75
N LEU A 52 -13.32 -1.22 12.67
CA LEU A 52 -13.90 -2.44 12.10
C LEU A 52 -13.22 -3.69 12.65
#